data_edcb5f02886b43c5182981ac3f9851f7
#
_entry.id   edcb5f02886b43c5182981ac3f9851f7
#
_cell.length_a   1.000
_cell.length_b   1.000
_cell.length_c   1.000
_cell.angle_alpha   90.00
_cell.angle_beta   90.00
_cell.angle_gamma   90.00
#
_symmetry.space_group_name_H-M   'P 1'
#
loop_
_entity.id
_entity.type
_entity.pdbx_description
1 polymer ?
#
loop_
_entity_poly.entity_id
_entity_poly.type
_entity_poly.pdbx_seq_one_letter_code
_entity_poly.pdbx_strand_id
1 'polypeptide(L)'
;MKALLDISAARVFVDGIFSRPRIAHPEGVAIHPDGSIWCGTEVGDLIRIDADGKSHSLVGTTAGFLLGLAFDKAGNCFVCDLKHAAIFRYDAATKRMERFAAAGIQVPNYPVIDEERGFLYVSDSSGDPGVGIYRYDLKTGAGGVWCPGPTRFANGMAMAPDRKGLYFVESHVPCVSYVPFEADGAAGEIRRAVSDVENVPDGLAFAPDGTLYICCYEPSRIYRFRTGGKLELLIEDRKATTMAHPTNIALKGTRMYTSNLGRWHITEIDLSALNGR
;
A
#
# COMPACT_ATOMS: atom_id res chain seq x y z
N MET A 1 1.83 1.45 -24.44
CA MET A 1 0.92 2.60 -24.21
C MET A 1 1.73 3.90 -24.10
N LYS A 2 1.20 5.06 -24.50
CA LYS A 2 1.82 6.36 -24.23
C LYS A 2 1.40 6.83 -22.84
N ALA A 3 2.36 7.27 -22.01
CA ALA A 3 2.06 7.79 -20.69
C ALA A 3 1.24 9.10 -20.78
N LEU A 4 0.33 9.29 -19.84
CA LEU A 4 -0.52 10.47 -19.71
C LEU A 4 0.23 11.66 -19.12
N LEU A 5 1.18 11.39 -18.22
CA LEU A 5 2.06 12.36 -17.61
C LEU A 5 3.51 12.10 -18.06
N ASP A 6 4.24 13.19 -18.28
CA ASP A 6 5.68 13.15 -18.42
C ASP A 6 6.34 12.95 -17.04
N ILE A 7 7.54 12.36 -17.00
CA ILE A 7 8.28 12.12 -15.75
C ILE A 7 8.59 13.41 -14.98
N SER A 8 8.61 14.56 -15.66
CA SER A 8 8.76 15.87 -15.01
C SER A 8 7.59 16.25 -14.08
N ALA A 9 6.47 15.52 -14.12
CA ALA A 9 5.40 15.65 -13.13
C ALA A 9 5.78 15.01 -11.77
N ALA A 10 6.86 14.24 -11.74
CA ALA A 10 7.37 13.59 -10.53
C ALA A 10 8.66 14.25 -10.03
N ARG A 11 8.84 14.24 -8.72
CA ARG A 11 10.09 14.67 -8.06
C ARG A 11 10.41 13.77 -6.87
N VAL A 12 11.68 13.64 -6.55
CA VAL A 12 12.08 13.06 -5.26
C VAL A 12 11.58 14.00 -4.15
N PHE A 13 10.70 13.50 -3.31
CA PHE A 13 10.10 14.26 -2.20
C PHE A 13 11.04 14.25 -1.00
N VAL A 14 11.55 13.07 -0.62
CA VAL A 14 12.58 12.89 0.40
C VAL A 14 13.57 11.82 -0.05
N ASP A 15 14.87 12.16 -0.04
CA ASP A 15 15.94 11.21 -0.26
C ASP A 15 16.24 10.45 1.03
N GLY A 16 16.09 9.13 1.01
CA GLY A 16 16.28 8.27 2.16
C GLY A 16 17.72 7.80 2.39
N ILE A 17 18.60 7.92 1.39
CA ILE A 17 19.99 7.43 1.48
C ILE A 17 20.84 8.36 2.34
N PHE A 18 20.77 9.67 2.04
CA PHE A 18 21.64 10.68 2.65
C PHE A 18 21.02 11.38 3.85
N SER A 19 19.76 11.10 4.16
CA SER A 19 19.02 11.68 5.28
C SER A 19 19.31 10.97 6.63
N ARG A 20 18.88 11.62 7.73
CA ARG A 20 18.90 11.02 9.08
C ARG A 20 17.59 11.36 9.82
N PRO A 21 16.87 10.36 10.39
CA PRO A 21 17.12 8.91 10.25
C PRO A 21 17.10 8.49 8.76
N ARG A 22 17.81 7.40 8.41
CA ARG A 22 17.82 6.89 7.05
C ARG A 22 16.46 6.26 6.73
N ILE A 23 15.92 6.50 5.55
CA ILE A 23 14.75 5.82 5.05
C ILE A 23 15.23 4.63 4.20
N ALA A 24 15.65 3.56 4.89
CA ALA A 24 16.24 2.41 4.24
C ALA A 24 15.17 1.55 3.58
N HIS A 25 15.22 1.41 2.25
CA HIS A 25 14.39 0.50 1.47
C HIS A 25 12.89 0.63 1.79
N PRO A 26 12.27 1.83 1.65
CA PRO A 26 10.87 2.05 2.00
C PRO A 26 9.96 1.25 1.05
N GLU A 27 9.10 0.43 1.63
CA GLU A 27 8.17 -0.40 0.86
C GLU A 27 6.74 0.13 0.95
N GLY A 28 6.27 0.47 2.14
CA GLY A 28 4.95 1.06 2.36
C GLY A 28 5.00 2.58 2.49
N VAL A 29 3.95 3.27 2.00
CA VAL A 29 3.71 4.71 2.21
C VAL A 29 2.24 4.97 2.51
N ALA A 30 1.95 5.83 3.48
CA ALA A 30 0.57 6.24 3.79
C ALA A 30 0.51 7.70 4.26
N ILE A 31 -0.68 8.31 4.16
CA ILE A 31 -0.95 9.65 4.67
C ILE A 31 -1.61 9.54 6.04
N HIS A 32 -0.98 10.13 7.03
CA HIS A 32 -1.54 10.25 8.36
C HIS A 32 -2.68 11.30 8.40
N PRO A 33 -3.67 11.21 9.30
CA PRO A 33 -4.76 12.19 9.40
C PRO A 33 -4.33 13.65 9.58
N ASP A 34 -3.13 13.92 10.15
CA ASP A 34 -2.56 15.28 10.23
C ASP A 34 -1.97 15.79 8.91
N GLY A 35 -1.97 14.97 7.86
CA GLY A 35 -1.44 15.29 6.54
C GLY A 35 0.05 15.01 6.37
N SER A 36 0.76 14.49 7.37
CA SER A 36 2.13 13.99 7.23
C SER A 36 2.17 12.67 6.43
N ILE A 37 3.31 12.38 5.84
CA ILE A 37 3.57 11.17 5.06
C ILE A 37 4.38 10.21 5.92
N TRP A 38 3.95 8.95 6.02
CA TRP A 38 4.66 7.95 6.80
C TRP A 38 5.10 6.79 5.91
N CYS A 39 6.25 6.19 6.25
CA CYS A 39 6.75 5.00 5.58
C CYS A 39 7.42 4.05 6.57
N GLY A 40 7.43 2.76 6.23
CA GLY A 40 8.22 1.74 6.91
C GLY A 40 9.58 1.56 6.27
N THR A 41 10.52 0.91 6.97
CA THR A 41 11.86 0.61 6.45
C THR A 41 12.22 -0.87 6.62
N GLU A 42 13.24 -1.34 5.88
CA GLU A 42 13.76 -2.71 5.97
C GLU A 42 14.41 -3.05 7.32
N VAL A 43 14.73 -2.05 8.13
CA VAL A 43 15.30 -2.25 9.49
C VAL A 43 14.23 -2.14 10.58
N GLY A 44 12.95 -2.03 10.19
CA GLY A 44 11.82 -1.99 11.09
C GLY A 44 11.48 -0.63 11.65
N ASP A 45 12.07 0.44 11.12
CA ASP A 45 11.81 1.80 11.54
C ASP A 45 10.54 2.36 10.87
N LEU A 46 9.67 2.95 11.66
CA LEU A 46 8.51 3.71 11.22
C LEU A 46 8.87 5.20 11.20
N ILE A 47 8.87 5.79 10.02
CA ILE A 47 9.32 7.16 9.77
C ILE A 47 8.12 8.06 9.47
N ARG A 48 8.04 9.20 10.15
CA ARG A 48 7.11 10.30 9.86
C ARG A 48 7.86 11.38 9.08
N ILE A 49 7.31 11.79 7.95
CA ILE A 49 7.81 12.86 7.08
C ILE A 49 6.81 14.02 7.16
N ASP A 50 7.27 15.25 7.39
CA ASP A 50 6.40 16.41 7.39
C ASP A 50 5.74 16.63 6.03
N ALA A 51 4.56 17.26 6.04
CA ALA A 51 3.73 17.42 4.84
C ALA A 51 4.42 18.20 3.69
N ASP A 52 5.48 18.95 3.98
CA ASP A 52 6.28 19.68 3.01
C ASP A 52 7.57 18.94 2.60
N GLY A 53 7.87 17.79 3.20
CA GLY A 53 9.04 16.97 2.92
C GLY A 53 10.36 17.49 3.47
N LYS A 54 10.37 18.58 4.25
CA LYS A 54 11.62 19.22 4.70
C LYS A 54 12.26 18.56 5.89
N SER A 55 11.47 17.88 6.71
CA SER A 55 11.97 17.14 7.86
C SER A 55 11.27 15.79 8.01
N HIS A 56 11.94 14.86 8.66
CA HIS A 56 11.39 13.57 9.01
C HIS A 56 12.02 13.05 10.31
N SER A 57 11.31 12.16 10.97
CA SER A 57 11.70 11.63 12.27
C SER A 57 11.32 10.17 12.44
N LEU A 58 12.09 9.45 13.24
CA LEU A 58 11.74 8.12 13.73
C LEU A 58 10.63 8.25 14.78
N VAL A 59 9.54 7.51 14.60
CA VAL A 59 8.42 7.49 15.55
C VAL A 59 8.28 6.17 16.29
N GLY A 60 8.81 5.09 15.76
CA GLY A 60 8.80 3.77 16.39
C GLY A 60 9.62 2.77 15.60
N THR A 61 9.93 1.63 16.21
CA THR A 61 10.64 0.54 15.53
C THR A 61 10.15 -0.82 16.01
N THR A 62 10.13 -1.79 15.13
CA THR A 62 9.91 -3.20 15.43
C THR A 62 11.21 -3.98 15.44
N ALA A 63 12.31 -3.39 14.96
CA ALA A 63 13.55 -4.06 14.61
C ALA A 63 13.36 -5.22 13.61
N GLY A 64 12.34 -5.12 12.79
CA GLY A 64 11.92 -6.10 11.78
C GLY A 64 12.19 -5.66 10.35
N PHE A 65 11.16 -5.80 9.48
CA PHE A 65 11.10 -5.27 8.13
C PHE A 65 9.66 -4.84 7.85
N LEU A 66 9.42 -3.53 7.78
CA LEU A 66 8.08 -2.98 7.60
C LEU A 66 7.71 -2.91 6.13
N LEU A 67 6.55 -3.48 5.80
CA LEU A 67 5.92 -3.42 4.49
C LEU A 67 4.77 -2.39 4.48
N GLY A 68 3.59 -2.77 3.99
CA GLY A 68 2.43 -1.88 3.93
C GLY A 68 1.98 -1.37 5.30
N LEU A 69 1.40 -0.17 5.31
CA LEU A 69 0.86 0.47 6.52
C LEU A 69 -0.44 1.23 6.24
N ALA A 70 -1.29 1.31 7.25
CA ALA A 70 -2.55 2.05 7.19
C ALA A 70 -2.85 2.73 8.52
N PHE A 71 -3.62 3.83 8.48
CA PHE A 71 -4.05 4.59 9.65
C PHE A 71 -5.54 4.42 9.91
N ASP A 72 -5.92 4.30 11.19
CA ASP A 72 -7.28 4.54 11.62
C ASP A 72 -7.54 6.05 11.79
N LYS A 73 -8.79 6.43 12.04
CA LYS A 73 -9.19 7.84 12.24
C LYS A 73 -8.58 8.47 13.48
N ALA A 74 -8.18 7.67 14.47
CA ALA A 74 -7.49 8.13 15.67
C ALA A 74 -5.99 8.39 15.45
N GLY A 75 -5.46 8.03 14.27
CA GLY A 75 -4.05 8.17 13.92
C GLY A 75 -3.18 7.00 14.39
N ASN A 76 -3.77 5.90 14.84
CA ASN A 76 -2.98 4.69 15.08
C ASN A 76 -2.53 4.11 13.75
N CYS A 77 -1.27 3.68 13.67
CA CYS A 77 -0.71 3.04 12.49
C CYS A 77 -0.69 1.52 12.66
N PHE A 78 -1.30 0.80 11.73
CA PHE A 78 -1.15 -0.64 11.62
C PHE A 78 -0.17 -0.94 10.49
N VAL A 79 0.88 -1.67 10.78
CA VAL A 79 1.97 -1.94 9.84
C VAL A 79 2.31 -3.42 9.80
N CYS A 80 2.47 -3.95 8.60
CA CYS A 80 2.90 -5.32 8.36
C CYS A 80 4.42 -5.44 8.59
N ASP A 81 4.83 -6.46 9.31
CA ASP A 81 6.25 -6.76 9.56
C ASP A 81 6.58 -8.16 9.04
N LEU A 82 7.34 -8.18 7.95
CA LEU A 82 7.77 -9.41 7.27
C LEU A 82 8.63 -10.30 8.16
N LYS A 83 9.61 -9.72 8.84
CA LYS A 83 10.57 -10.47 9.66
C LYS A 83 9.92 -11.17 10.84
N HIS A 84 8.92 -10.54 11.43
CA HIS A 84 8.21 -11.09 12.59
C HIS A 84 6.97 -11.88 12.22
N ALA A 85 6.60 -11.94 10.93
CA ALA A 85 5.34 -12.52 10.46
C ALA A 85 4.15 -12.03 11.31
N ALA A 86 4.01 -10.71 11.43
CA ALA A 86 3.06 -10.08 12.35
C ALA A 86 2.62 -8.70 11.88
N ILE A 87 1.51 -8.24 12.40
CA ILE A 87 1.07 -6.86 12.30
C ILE A 87 1.42 -6.16 13.62
N PHE A 88 2.07 -5.00 13.54
CA PHE A 88 2.32 -4.12 14.67
C PHE A 88 1.38 -2.94 14.63
N ARG A 89 1.08 -2.39 15.80
CA ARG A 89 0.32 -1.16 15.97
C ARG A 89 1.16 -0.12 16.67
N TYR A 90 1.31 1.04 16.04
CA TYR A 90 1.75 2.25 16.72
C TYR A 90 0.53 2.97 17.28
N ASP A 91 0.47 3.12 18.58
CA ASP A 91 -0.61 3.80 19.29
C ASP A 91 -0.34 5.30 19.34
N ALA A 92 -1.21 6.10 18.74
CA ALA A 92 -1.04 7.54 18.61
C ALA A 92 -1.08 8.28 19.95
N ALA A 93 -1.79 7.75 20.96
CA ALA A 93 -1.92 8.37 22.26
C ALA A 93 -0.71 8.07 23.16
N THR A 94 -0.28 6.81 23.22
CA THR A 94 0.80 6.36 24.08
C THR A 94 2.19 6.45 23.44
N LYS A 95 2.25 6.63 22.10
CA LYS A 95 3.48 6.62 21.29
C LYS A 95 4.26 5.29 21.36
N ARG A 96 3.56 4.19 21.61
CA ARG A 96 4.15 2.87 21.68
C ARG A 96 3.90 2.05 20.42
N MET A 97 4.92 1.29 20.04
CA MET A 97 4.83 0.28 18.98
C MET A 97 4.68 -1.09 19.67
N GLU A 98 3.60 -1.80 19.38
CA GLU A 98 3.31 -3.10 20.00
C GLU A 98 2.87 -4.10 18.93
N ARG A 99 3.17 -5.39 19.15
CA ARG A 99 2.65 -6.47 18.32
C ARG A 99 1.14 -6.55 18.49
N PHE A 100 0.39 -6.44 17.41
CA PHE A 100 -1.06 -6.39 17.42
C PHE A 100 -1.69 -7.74 17.06
N ALA A 101 -1.28 -8.34 15.94
CA ALA A 101 -1.84 -9.60 15.45
C ALA A 101 -0.78 -10.42 14.71
N ALA A 102 -0.91 -11.76 14.74
CA ALA A 102 0.00 -12.67 14.06
C ALA A 102 -0.60 -14.05 13.76
N ALA A 103 -1.85 -14.30 14.13
CA ALA A 103 -2.42 -15.66 14.07
C ALA A 103 -2.44 -16.21 12.64
N GLY A 104 -1.51 -17.15 12.36
CA GLY A 104 -1.44 -17.92 11.12
C GLY A 104 -0.83 -17.22 9.92
N ILE A 105 -0.67 -15.88 9.90
CA ILE A 105 -0.10 -15.15 8.78
C ILE A 105 1.41 -15.40 8.68
N GLN A 106 1.92 -15.54 7.46
CA GLN A 106 3.33 -15.86 7.22
C GLN A 106 4.11 -14.71 6.60
N VAL A 107 3.54 -14.06 5.58
CA VAL A 107 4.14 -12.93 4.88
C VAL A 107 3.13 -11.79 4.83
N PRO A 108 2.84 -11.14 5.99
CA PRO A 108 1.92 -10.01 6.02
C PRO A 108 2.47 -8.90 5.13
N ASN A 109 1.67 -8.47 4.14
CA ASN A 109 2.14 -7.51 3.17
C ASN A 109 1.42 -6.17 3.29
N TYR A 110 0.11 -6.11 3.12
CA TYR A 110 -0.60 -4.84 3.09
C TYR A 110 -1.87 -4.85 3.96
N PRO A 111 -2.05 -3.85 4.86
CA PRO A 111 -3.21 -3.75 5.72
C PRO A 111 -4.28 -2.83 5.12
N VAL A 112 -5.55 -3.20 5.28
CA VAL A 112 -6.72 -2.35 5.00
C VAL A 112 -7.62 -2.32 6.21
N ILE A 113 -7.93 -1.12 6.71
CA ILE A 113 -8.75 -0.90 7.89
C ILE A 113 -10.21 -0.68 7.49
N ASP A 114 -11.11 -1.43 8.08
CA ASP A 114 -12.55 -1.23 8.03
C ASP A 114 -13.11 -0.93 9.42
N GLU A 115 -13.08 0.34 9.82
CA GLU A 115 -13.58 0.75 11.13
C GLU A 115 -15.09 0.55 11.27
N GLU A 116 -15.86 0.60 10.18
CA GLU A 116 -17.32 0.43 10.25
C GLU A 116 -17.70 -0.99 10.62
N ARG A 117 -16.97 -1.98 10.06
CA ARG A 117 -17.15 -3.38 10.41
C ARG A 117 -16.29 -3.82 11.61
N GLY A 118 -15.31 -2.98 12.02
CA GLY A 118 -14.41 -3.25 13.13
C GLY A 118 -13.28 -4.25 12.80
N PHE A 119 -12.83 -4.29 11.54
CA PHE A 119 -11.84 -5.27 11.08
C PHE A 119 -10.62 -4.64 10.42
N LEU A 120 -9.50 -5.33 10.56
CA LEU A 120 -8.27 -5.14 9.80
C LEU A 120 -8.11 -6.33 8.84
N TYR A 121 -8.06 -6.07 7.54
CA TYR A 121 -7.74 -7.05 6.52
C TYR A 121 -6.26 -6.95 6.17
N VAL A 122 -5.59 -8.09 5.96
CA VAL A 122 -4.16 -8.15 5.65
C VAL A 122 -3.92 -9.18 4.57
N SER A 123 -3.26 -8.78 3.48
CA SER A 123 -2.80 -9.73 2.45
C SER A 123 -1.62 -10.55 2.97
N ASP A 124 -1.60 -11.82 2.60
CA ASP A 124 -0.47 -12.73 2.83
C ASP A 124 0.18 -13.06 1.50
N SER A 125 1.41 -12.64 1.31
CA SER A 125 2.18 -12.91 0.09
C SER A 125 2.89 -14.27 0.12
N SER A 126 2.60 -15.13 1.11
CA SER A 126 3.18 -16.45 1.20
C SER A 126 2.57 -17.42 0.18
N GLY A 127 3.40 -18.30 -0.35
CA GLY A 127 2.98 -19.39 -1.24
C GLY A 127 2.55 -18.97 -2.65
N ASP A 128 2.52 -19.94 -3.56
CA ASP A 128 2.00 -19.82 -4.92
C ASP A 128 1.46 -21.19 -5.38
N PRO A 129 0.16 -21.47 -5.25
CA PRO A 129 -0.88 -20.59 -4.73
C PRO A 129 -0.77 -20.32 -3.23
N GLY A 130 -1.11 -19.09 -2.84
CA GLY A 130 -1.10 -18.60 -1.46
C GLY A 130 -2.46 -18.68 -0.78
N VAL A 131 -2.47 -18.42 0.54
CA VAL A 131 -3.68 -18.48 1.38
C VAL A 131 -4.60 -17.29 1.15
N GLY A 132 -4.07 -16.14 0.75
CA GLY A 132 -4.88 -14.98 0.39
C GLY A 132 -4.95 -13.89 1.46
N ILE A 133 -6.14 -13.64 2.05
CA ILE A 133 -6.35 -12.49 2.91
C ILE A 133 -6.77 -12.94 4.31
N TYR A 134 -6.14 -12.36 5.32
CA TYR A 134 -6.48 -12.52 6.73
C TYR A 134 -7.39 -11.38 7.19
N ARG A 135 -8.17 -11.64 8.25
CA ARG A 135 -9.01 -10.64 8.92
C ARG A 135 -8.81 -10.74 10.42
N TYR A 136 -8.58 -9.60 11.04
CA TYR A 136 -8.40 -9.46 12.48
C TYR A 136 -9.37 -8.44 13.05
N ASP A 137 -9.91 -8.68 14.23
CA ASP A 137 -10.71 -7.72 14.98
C ASP A 137 -9.85 -6.54 15.42
N LEU A 138 -10.27 -5.30 15.13
CA LEU A 138 -9.49 -4.08 15.39
C LEU A 138 -9.27 -3.77 16.88
N LYS A 139 -10.07 -4.36 17.77
CA LYS A 139 -9.94 -4.12 19.22
C LYS A 139 -9.00 -5.13 19.86
N THR A 140 -9.08 -6.37 19.44
CA THR A 140 -8.44 -7.49 20.13
C THR A 140 -7.27 -8.11 19.39
N GLY A 141 -7.14 -7.87 18.08
CA GLY A 141 -6.17 -8.55 17.21
C GLY A 141 -6.49 -10.03 16.97
N ALA A 142 -7.62 -10.53 17.47
CA ALA A 142 -8.06 -11.89 17.22
C ALA A 142 -8.54 -12.05 15.77
N GLY A 143 -8.21 -13.17 15.13
CA GLY A 143 -8.62 -13.38 13.75
C GLY A 143 -7.89 -14.56 13.10
N GLY A 144 -7.91 -14.59 11.77
CA GLY A 144 -7.32 -15.65 10.95
C GLY A 144 -7.66 -15.46 9.48
N VAL A 145 -7.55 -16.54 8.71
CA VAL A 145 -7.88 -16.55 7.28
C VAL A 145 -9.34 -16.14 7.06
N TRP A 146 -9.54 -15.10 6.24
CA TRP A 146 -10.86 -14.63 5.82
C TRP A 146 -11.18 -15.04 4.39
N CYS A 147 -10.23 -14.85 3.46
CA CYS A 147 -10.33 -15.30 2.09
C CYS A 147 -9.25 -16.36 1.85
N PRO A 148 -9.63 -17.66 1.73
CA PRO A 148 -8.63 -18.75 1.70
C PRO A 148 -7.88 -18.86 0.38
N GLY A 149 -8.13 -17.98 -0.58
CA GLY A 149 -7.50 -18.06 -1.90
C GLY A 149 -8.19 -19.05 -2.84
N PRO A 150 -7.48 -19.60 -3.83
CA PRO A 150 -6.04 -19.43 -4.04
C PRO A 150 -5.67 -18.05 -4.58
N THR A 151 -4.57 -17.49 -4.08
CA THR A 151 -3.97 -16.26 -4.59
C THR A 151 -2.57 -16.49 -5.14
N ARG A 152 -2.09 -15.58 -5.98
CA ARG A 152 -0.78 -15.64 -6.62
C ARG A 152 0.09 -14.48 -6.17
N PHE A 153 0.60 -14.56 -4.94
CA PHE A 153 1.33 -13.49 -4.27
C PHE A 153 0.40 -12.28 -4.04
N ALA A 154 -0.56 -12.41 -3.10
CA ALA A 154 -1.45 -11.31 -2.74
C ALA A 154 -0.63 -10.17 -2.12
N ASN A 155 -0.66 -9.00 -2.75
CA ASN A 155 0.17 -7.85 -2.42
C ASN A 155 -0.69 -6.66 -1.96
N GLY A 156 -0.48 -5.46 -2.50
CA GLY A 156 -1.22 -4.26 -2.13
C GLY A 156 -2.73 -4.42 -2.23
N MET A 157 -3.46 -3.85 -1.30
CA MET A 157 -4.92 -3.93 -1.22
C MET A 157 -5.56 -2.56 -1.06
N ALA A 158 -6.82 -2.43 -1.47
CA ALA A 158 -7.65 -1.27 -1.17
C ALA A 158 -9.12 -1.66 -0.97
N MET A 159 -9.79 -0.94 -0.08
CA MET A 159 -11.25 -1.01 0.04
C MET A 159 -11.91 -0.49 -1.23
N ALA A 160 -12.89 -1.21 -1.75
CA ALA A 160 -13.70 -0.73 -2.86
C ALA A 160 -14.38 0.61 -2.50
N PRO A 161 -14.54 1.55 -3.45
CA PRO A 161 -15.17 2.84 -3.17
C PRO A 161 -16.60 2.73 -2.61
N ASP A 162 -17.35 1.71 -3.01
CA ASP A 162 -18.69 1.39 -2.51
C ASP A 162 -18.68 0.56 -1.21
N ARG A 163 -17.49 0.23 -0.68
CA ARG A 163 -17.24 -0.56 0.51
C ARG A 163 -17.85 -1.97 0.50
N LYS A 164 -18.10 -2.53 -0.68
CA LYS A 164 -18.69 -3.87 -0.84
C LYS A 164 -17.68 -5.00 -1.03
N GLY A 165 -16.39 -4.70 -0.96
CA GLY A 165 -15.33 -5.70 -1.10
C GLY A 165 -13.94 -5.08 -1.10
N LEU A 166 -12.95 -5.91 -1.35
CA LEU A 166 -11.54 -5.53 -1.42
C LEU A 166 -10.99 -5.79 -2.82
N TYR A 167 -10.22 -4.84 -3.32
CA TYR A 167 -9.34 -5.04 -4.45
C TYR A 167 -7.95 -5.40 -3.93
N PHE A 168 -7.27 -6.33 -4.59
CA PHE A 168 -5.91 -6.71 -4.26
C PHE A 168 -5.11 -7.07 -5.50
N VAL A 169 -3.81 -6.81 -5.43
CA VAL A 169 -2.86 -7.17 -6.47
C VAL A 169 -2.49 -8.65 -6.35
N GLU A 170 -2.34 -9.33 -7.49
CA GLU A 170 -1.68 -10.62 -7.60
C GLU A 170 -0.42 -10.44 -8.46
N SER A 171 0.76 -10.37 -7.80
CA SER A 171 2.01 -9.99 -8.48
C SER A 171 2.55 -11.08 -9.40
N HIS A 172 2.37 -12.39 -9.09
CA HIS A 172 2.85 -13.51 -9.89
C HIS A 172 1.97 -13.84 -11.11
N VAL A 173 0.72 -13.37 -11.11
CA VAL A 173 -0.17 -13.38 -12.28
C VAL A 173 -0.66 -11.97 -12.51
N PRO A 174 0.13 -11.10 -13.15
CA PRO A 174 -0.04 -9.65 -13.13
C PRO A 174 -1.47 -9.19 -13.36
N CYS A 175 -2.21 -8.94 -12.29
CA CYS A 175 -3.60 -8.49 -12.34
C CYS A 175 -4.01 -7.82 -11.03
N VAL A 176 -5.20 -7.21 -11.05
CA VAL A 176 -5.92 -6.83 -9.83
C VAL A 176 -7.16 -7.70 -9.73
N SER A 177 -7.30 -8.36 -8.60
CA SER A 177 -8.47 -9.18 -8.26
C SER A 177 -9.38 -8.42 -7.29
N TYR A 178 -10.63 -8.83 -7.24
CA TYR A 178 -11.66 -8.31 -6.36
C TYR A 178 -12.33 -9.44 -5.60
N VAL A 179 -12.51 -9.28 -4.30
CA VAL A 179 -13.28 -10.19 -3.44
C VAL A 179 -14.41 -9.42 -2.77
N PRO A 180 -15.68 -9.77 -3.04
CA PRO A 180 -16.82 -9.11 -2.40
C PRO A 180 -16.99 -9.55 -0.95
N PHE A 181 -17.61 -8.69 -0.14
CA PHE A 181 -18.18 -9.08 1.16
C PHE A 181 -19.55 -9.70 0.94
N GLU A 182 -19.76 -10.91 1.45
CA GLU A 182 -21.10 -11.51 1.55
C GLU A 182 -21.94 -10.83 2.64
N ALA A 183 -23.22 -11.09 2.66
CA ALA A 183 -24.16 -10.47 3.60
C ALA A 183 -23.82 -10.74 5.08
N ASP A 184 -23.21 -11.88 5.38
CA ASP A 184 -22.72 -12.28 6.71
C ASP A 184 -21.29 -11.79 7.00
N GLY A 185 -20.66 -11.07 6.06
CA GLY A 185 -19.29 -10.60 6.16
C GLY A 185 -18.22 -11.63 5.79
N ALA A 186 -18.61 -12.80 5.28
CA ALA A 186 -17.66 -13.75 4.70
C ALA A 186 -17.05 -13.23 3.39
N ALA A 187 -15.96 -13.85 2.95
CA ALA A 187 -15.40 -13.59 1.63
C ALA A 187 -16.23 -14.29 0.56
N GLY A 188 -16.64 -13.54 -0.46
CA GLY A 188 -17.25 -14.11 -1.66
C GLY A 188 -16.20 -14.63 -2.65
N GLU A 189 -16.65 -14.98 -3.86
CA GLU A 189 -15.79 -15.51 -4.90
C GLU A 189 -14.81 -14.44 -5.42
N ILE A 190 -13.53 -14.79 -5.51
CA ILE A 190 -12.50 -13.93 -6.10
C ILE A 190 -12.78 -13.78 -7.60
N ARG A 191 -12.76 -12.54 -8.09
CA ARG A 191 -12.97 -12.20 -9.51
C ARG A 191 -11.83 -11.33 -10.00
N ARG A 192 -11.40 -11.52 -11.23
CA ARG A 192 -10.44 -10.63 -11.87
C ARG A 192 -11.10 -9.30 -12.21
N ALA A 193 -10.60 -8.20 -11.64
CA ALA A 193 -11.13 -6.86 -11.85
C ALA A 193 -10.37 -6.08 -12.93
N VAL A 194 -9.04 -6.23 -12.99
CA VAL A 194 -8.20 -5.60 -14.01
C VAL A 194 -7.24 -6.63 -14.57
N SER A 195 -7.34 -6.86 -15.88
CA SER A 195 -6.39 -7.66 -16.67
C SER A 195 -5.34 -6.75 -17.31
N ASP A 196 -4.35 -7.36 -17.94
CA ASP A 196 -3.37 -6.69 -18.80
C ASP A 196 -2.51 -5.66 -18.07
N VAL A 197 -2.40 -5.77 -16.74
CA VAL A 197 -1.38 -5.06 -15.98
C VAL A 197 -0.05 -5.68 -16.40
N GLU A 198 0.71 -4.96 -17.22
CA GLU A 198 2.03 -5.42 -17.62
C GLU A 198 2.96 -5.41 -16.41
N ASN A 199 3.78 -6.46 -16.29
CA ASN A 199 4.88 -6.57 -15.34
C ASN A 199 4.46 -6.88 -13.91
N VAL A 200 5.22 -6.49 -12.91
CA VAL A 200 5.01 -6.86 -11.51
C VAL A 200 4.20 -5.76 -10.81
N PRO A 201 2.86 -5.85 -10.78
CA PRO A 201 2.07 -4.93 -9.96
C PRO A 201 2.34 -5.20 -8.49
N ASP A 202 2.29 -4.15 -7.67
CA ASP A 202 2.65 -4.18 -6.27
C ASP A 202 1.56 -3.55 -5.39
N GLY A 203 1.52 -2.23 -5.28
CA GLY A 203 0.53 -1.51 -4.50
C GLY A 203 -0.59 -0.92 -5.35
N LEU A 204 -1.70 -0.57 -4.71
CA LEU A 204 -2.81 0.10 -5.36
C LEU A 204 -3.53 1.08 -4.42
N ALA A 205 -4.19 2.08 -5.00
CA ALA A 205 -5.00 3.03 -4.24
C ALA A 205 -6.16 3.57 -5.09
N PHE A 206 -7.32 3.79 -4.47
CA PHE A 206 -8.43 4.49 -5.08
C PHE A 206 -8.37 5.99 -4.79
N ALA A 207 -8.57 6.80 -5.81
CA ALA A 207 -8.89 8.21 -5.64
C ALA A 207 -10.37 8.39 -5.25
N PRO A 208 -10.76 9.56 -4.69
CA PRO A 208 -12.14 9.82 -4.29
C PRO A 208 -13.16 9.74 -5.44
N ASP A 209 -12.74 9.93 -6.68
CA ASP A 209 -13.58 9.80 -7.88
C ASP A 209 -13.77 8.35 -8.36
N GLY A 210 -13.22 7.37 -7.63
CA GLY A 210 -13.26 5.95 -7.97
C GLY A 210 -12.17 5.50 -8.96
N THR A 211 -11.27 6.37 -9.37
CA THR A 211 -10.11 6.00 -10.20
C THR A 211 -9.16 5.13 -9.39
N LEU A 212 -8.85 3.93 -9.88
CA LEU A 212 -7.85 3.04 -9.32
C LEU A 212 -6.47 3.35 -9.92
N TYR A 213 -5.48 3.55 -9.07
CA TYR A 213 -4.08 3.60 -9.45
C TYR A 213 -3.37 2.32 -9.05
N ILE A 214 -2.51 1.80 -9.92
CA ILE A 214 -1.78 0.54 -9.75
C ILE A 214 -0.31 0.83 -9.96
N CYS A 215 0.47 0.58 -8.94
CA CYS A 215 1.91 0.75 -8.92
C CYS A 215 2.58 -0.54 -9.39
N CYS A 216 3.58 -0.44 -10.26
CA CYS A 216 4.34 -1.58 -10.74
C CYS A 216 5.81 -1.44 -10.39
N TYR A 217 6.30 -2.44 -9.66
CA TYR A 217 7.69 -2.52 -9.21
C TYR A 217 8.68 -2.54 -10.39
N GLU A 218 8.42 -3.39 -11.40
CA GLU A 218 9.29 -3.56 -12.57
C GLU A 218 8.45 -3.73 -13.83
N PRO A 219 8.66 -2.87 -14.84
CA PRO A 219 9.39 -1.60 -14.81
C PRO A 219 8.68 -0.54 -13.96
N SER A 220 9.42 0.53 -13.59
CA SER A 220 8.92 1.62 -12.76
C SER A 220 7.77 2.37 -13.44
N ARG A 221 6.55 1.94 -13.18
CA ARG A 221 5.31 2.45 -13.82
C ARG A 221 4.19 2.59 -12.83
N ILE A 222 3.26 3.49 -13.14
CA ILE A 222 1.96 3.57 -12.49
C ILE A 222 0.91 3.57 -13.58
N TYR A 223 -0.10 2.73 -13.41
CA TYR A 223 -1.29 2.71 -14.26
C TYR A 223 -2.46 3.38 -13.56
N ARG A 224 -3.43 3.85 -14.34
CA ARG A 224 -4.76 4.19 -13.86
C ARG A 224 -5.82 3.36 -14.55
N PHE A 225 -6.88 3.06 -13.81
CA PHE A 225 -8.04 2.33 -14.30
C PHE A 225 -9.32 2.96 -13.75
N ARG A 226 -10.31 3.20 -14.62
CA ARG A 226 -11.67 3.59 -14.25
C ARG A 226 -12.61 2.45 -14.56
N THR A 227 -13.54 2.14 -13.67
CA THR A 227 -14.51 1.05 -13.87
C THR A 227 -15.21 1.18 -15.22
N GLY A 228 -15.20 0.10 -16.00
CA GLY A 228 -15.74 0.07 -17.36
C GLY A 228 -14.85 0.73 -18.43
N GLY A 229 -13.72 1.30 -18.04
CA GLY A 229 -12.73 1.90 -18.94
C GLY A 229 -11.60 0.95 -19.32
N LYS A 230 -10.60 1.49 -19.98
CA LYS A 230 -9.35 0.79 -20.33
C LYS A 230 -8.27 1.10 -19.30
N LEU A 231 -7.33 0.18 -19.13
CA LEU A 231 -6.09 0.41 -18.40
C LEU A 231 -5.25 1.44 -19.17
N GLU A 232 -4.79 2.48 -18.49
CA GLU A 232 -3.99 3.56 -19.07
C GLU A 232 -2.66 3.67 -18.32
N LEU A 233 -1.57 3.86 -19.06
CA LEU A 233 -0.28 4.18 -18.45
C LEU A 233 -0.31 5.62 -17.95
N LEU A 234 -0.26 5.81 -16.62
CA LEU A 234 -0.24 7.14 -16.03
C LEU A 234 1.11 7.82 -16.21
N ILE A 235 2.16 7.17 -15.73
CA ILE A 235 3.53 7.69 -15.72
C ILE A 235 4.53 6.54 -15.76
N GLU A 236 5.69 6.76 -16.36
CA GLU A 236 6.79 5.79 -16.43
C GLU A 236 8.13 6.46 -16.18
N ASP A 237 8.99 5.86 -15.36
CA ASP A 237 10.40 6.24 -15.23
C ASP A 237 11.31 5.13 -15.76
N ARG A 238 11.67 5.19 -17.04
CA ARG A 238 12.53 4.19 -17.70
C ARG A 238 13.95 4.15 -17.14
N LYS A 239 14.40 5.22 -16.50
CA LYS A 239 15.75 5.33 -15.92
C LYS A 239 15.77 4.93 -14.45
N ALA A 240 14.60 4.76 -13.84
CA ALA A 240 14.43 4.48 -12.42
C ALA A 240 15.27 5.44 -11.54
N THR A 241 15.16 6.75 -11.81
CA THR A 241 15.93 7.79 -11.11
C THR A 241 15.09 8.63 -10.17
N THR A 242 13.87 8.94 -10.58
CA THR A 242 12.90 9.72 -9.80
C THR A 242 11.85 8.84 -9.18
N MET A 243 11.41 7.83 -9.92
CA MET A 243 10.50 6.77 -9.48
C MET A 243 11.19 5.44 -9.75
N ALA A 244 11.79 4.85 -8.71
CA ALA A 244 12.69 3.71 -8.83
C ALA A 244 12.11 2.49 -8.11
N HIS A 245 11.53 1.55 -8.86
CA HIS A 245 10.83 0.38 -8.34
C HIS A 245 9.77 0.78 -7.31
N PRO A 246 8.73 1.53 -7.75
CA PRO A 246 7.68 1.98 -6.85
C PRO A 246 6.83 0.80 -6.40
N THR A 247 6.59 0.69 -5.08
CA THR A 247 5.86 -0.42 -4.47
C THR A 247 4.47 -0.01 -4.03
N ASN A 248 4.32 1.11 -3.33
CA ASN A 248 3.03 1.53 -2.80
C ASN A 248 2.69 2.98 -3.15
N ILE A 249 1.38 3.30 -3.03
CA ILE A 249 0.80 4.60 -3.40
C ILE A 249 -0.02 5.15 -2.24
N ALA A 250 0.17 6.44 -1.95
CA ALA A 250 -0.71 7.21 -1.09
C ALA A 250 -1.16 8.51 -1.80
N LEU A 251 -2.43 8.88 -1.65
CA LEU A 251 -3.04 10.02 -2.33
C LEU A 251 -3.41 11.13 -1.33
N LYS A 252 -3.09 12.38 -1.67
CA LYS A 252 -3.47 13.58 -0.91
C LYS A 252 -3.86 14.70 -1.86
N GLY A 253 -5.17 14.90 -2.05
CA GLY A 253 -5.67 15.83 -3.05
C GLY A 253 -5.18 15.47 -4.46
N THR A 254 -4.49 16.41 -5.12
CA THR A 254 -3.87 16.21 -6.43
C THR A 254 -2.43 15.70 -6.36
N ARG A 255 -1.97 15.25 -5.20
CA ARG A 255 -0.63 14.70 -5.01
C ARG A 255 -0.71 13.20 -4.76
N MET A 256 0.18 12.49 -5.43
CA MET A 256 0.43 11.07 -5.21
C MET A 256 1.84 10.91 -4.65
N TYR A 257 1.98 10.07 -3.65
CA TYR A 257 3.28 9.70 -3.08
C TYR A 257 3.52 8.23 -3.32
N THR A 258 4.77 7.87 -3.70
CA THR A 258 5.18 6.48 -3.83
C THR A 258 6.41 6.20 -3.00
N SER A 259 6.44 5.03 -2.35
CA SER A 259 7.64 4.43 -1.81
C SER A 259 8.44 3.77 -2.93
N ASN A 260 9.78 3.82 -2.86
CA ASN A 260 10.64 3.33 -3.92
C ASN A 260 11.79 2.48 -3.35
N LEU A 261 11.75 1.19 -3.62
CA LEU A 261 12.78 0.27 -3.16
C LEU A 261 14.13 0.52 -3.82
N GLY A 262 14.14 0.86 -5.10
CA GLY A 262 15.37 0.93 -5.90
C GLY A 262 16.34 2.04 -5.52
N ARG A 263 15.86 3.16 -4.96
CA ARG A 263 16.69 4.33 -4.58
C ARG A 263 16.40 4.87 -3.20
N TRP A 264 15.66 4.15 -2.40
CA TRP A 264 15.37 4.48 -1.01
C TRP A 264 14.82 5.90 -0.81
N HIS A 265 13.87 6.28 -1.61
CA HIS A 265 13.25 7.60 -1.50
C HIS A 265 11.72 7.54 -1.61
N ILE A 266 11.08 8.60 -1.17
CA ILE A 266 9.66 8.86 -1.44
C ILE A 266 9.58 9.82 -2.63
N THR A 267 8.77 9.47 -3.63
CA THR A 267 8.50 10.34 -4.79
C THR A 267 7.15 10.99 -4.64
N GLU A 268 7.06 12.28 -4.98
CA GLU A 268 5.80 13.00 -5.15
C GLU A 268 5.51 13.17 -6.64
N ILE A 269 4.26 12.91 -7.04
CA ILE A 269 3.77 13.05 -8.42
C ILE A 269 2.60 14.05 -8.42
N ASP A 270 2.67 15.06 -9.27
CA ASP A 270 1.60 16.04 -9.46
C ASP A 270 0.56 15.54 -10.47
N LEU A 271 -0.64 15.25 -9.98
CA LEU A 271 -1.76 14.81 -10.80
C LEU A 271 -2.62 15.98 -11.36
N SER A 272 -2.30 17.23 -11.04
CA SER A 272 -3.12 18.38 -11.42
C SER A 272 -3.29 18.53 -12.94
N ALA A 273 -2.32 18.08 -13.72
CA ALA A 273 -2.39 18.07 -15.18
C ALA A 273 -3.44 17.09 -15.76
N LEU A 274 -4.00 16.22 -14.94
CA LEU A 274 -5.09 15.32 -15.32
C LEU A 274 -6.49 15.95 -15.17
N ASN A 275 -6.59 17.07 -14.45
CA ASN A 275 -7.83 17.80 -14.26
C ASN A 275 -8.26 18.40 -15.61
N GLY A 276 -9.36 17.86 -16.20
CA GLY A 276 -9.90 18.27 -17.48
C GLY A 276 -9.65 17.29 -18.64
N ARG A 277 -9.11 16.10 -18.34
CA ARG A 277 -8.95 15.00 -19.32
C ARG A 277 -9.83 13.79 -19.02
#